data_514cb206a7fff546c4e40557c31210ba
#
_entry.id   514cb206a7fff546c4e40557c31210ba
#
_cell.length_a   1.000
_cell.length_b   1.000
_cell.length_c   1.000
_cell.angle_alpha   90.00
_cell.angle_beta   90.00
_cell.angle_gamma   90.00
#
_symmetry.space_group_name_H-M   'P 1'
#
loop_
_entity.id
_entity.type
_entity.pdbx_description
1 polymer ?
#
loop_
_entity_poly.entity_id
_entity_poly.type
_entity_poly.pdbx_seq_one_letter_code
_entity_poly.pdbx_strand_id
1 'polypeptide(L)'
;MSFPDLVRRFQQAPSATDSFKFLHSGAFELMKSDPENAALLFIVGTIAKAFVRRYEDQELTPQFVDEAKQFMVSVIVRVVDAMASTPAERLRVAGEVATEYEWKVTSF
;
A
#
# COMPACT_ATOMS: atom_id res chain seq x y z
N MET A 1 -15.16 -3.04 -6.52
CA MET A 1 -14.53 -2.04 -5.63
C MET A 1 -13.47 -1.30 -6.41
N SER A 2 -13.47 0.01 -6.36
CA SER A 2 -12.41 0.83 -6.97
C SER A 2 -11.23 0.99 -6.00
N PHE A 3 -10.09 1.47 -6.51
CA PHE A 3 -8.95 1.77 -5.64
C PHE A 3 -9.28 2.89 -4.64
N PRO A 4 -9.96 4.00 -5.00
CA PRO A 4 -10.39 4.97 -4.00
C PRO A 4 -11.27 4.39 -2.89
N ASP A 5 -12.15 3.45 -3.20
CA ASP A 5 -12.97 2.77 -2.19
C ASP A 5 -12.11 1.92 -1.26
N LEU A 6 -11.14 1.19 -1.82
CA LEU A 6 -10.21 0.39 -1.04
C LEU A 6 -9.39 1.25 -0.09
N VAL A 7 -8.89 2.38 -0.58
CA VAL A 7 -8.10 3.34 0.21
C VAL A 7 -8.93 3.90 1.36
N ARG A 8 -10.17 4.32 1.08
CA ARG A 8 -11.06 4.85 2.11
C ARG A 8 -11.32 3.83 3.21
N ARG A 9 -11.58 2.57 2.84
CA ARG A 9 -11.79 1.50 3.80
C ARG A 9 -10.54 1.24 4.65
N PHE A 10 -9.37 1.26 4.03
CA PHE A 10 -8.13 1.11 4.77
C PHE A 10 -7.91 2.25 5.78
N GLN A 11 -8.16 3.49 5.36
CA GLN A 11 -8.00 4.66 6.22
C GLN A 11 -8.98 4.65 7.41
N GLN A 12 -10.19 4.15 7.20
CA GLN A 12 -11.22 4.07 8.23
C GLN A 12 -11.12 2.83 9.12
N ALA A 13 -10.39 1.83 8.69
CA ALA A 13 -10.24 0.57 9.43
C ALA A 13 -9.39 0.76 10.69
N PRO A 14 -9.58 -0.07 11.72
CA PRO A 14 -8.68 -0.08 12.87
C PRO A 14 -7.24 -0.32 12.45
N SER A 15 -6.29 0.24 13.20
CA SER A 15 -4.85 0.02 12.99
C SER A 15 -4.49 -1.39 13.46
N ALA A 16 -4.62 -2.35 12.56
CA ALA A 16 -4.40 -3.77 12.83
C ALA A 16 -3.89 -4.49 11.58
N THR A 17 -3.27 -5.64 11.78
CA THR A 17 -2.75 -6.46 10.69
C THR A 17 -3.83 -6.82 9.67
N ASP A 18 -5.07 -7.03 10.12
CA ASP A 18 -6.19 -7.35 9.24
C ASP A 18 -6.48 -6.26 8.21
N SER A 19 -6.27 -5.00 8.56
CA SER A 19 -6.46 -3.90 7.60
C SER A 19 -5.42 -3.96 6.47
N PHE A 20 -4.20 -4.37 6.78
CA PHE A 20 -3.16 -4.58 5.78
C PHE A 20 -3.46 -5.79 4.90
N LYS A 21 -4.04 -6.87 5.46
CA LYS A 21 -4.49 -8.03 4.67
C LYS A 21 -5.54 -7.60 3.66
N PHE A 22 -6.52 -6.83 4.10
CA PHE A 22 -7.58 -6.33 3.24
C PHE A 22 -7.01 -5.45 2.13
N LEU A 23 -6.06 -4.58 2.46
CA LEU A 23 -5.44 -3.69 1.48
C LEU A 23 -4.69 -4.47 0.41
N HIS A 24 -3.82 -5.42 0.78
CA HIS A 24 -3.05 -6.14 -0.23
C HIS A 24 -3.92 -7.04 -1.11
N SER A 25 -4.92 -7.70 -0.53
CA SER A 25 -5.82 -8.54 -1.30
C SER A 25 -6.62 -7.72 -2.31
N GLY A 26 -7.12 -6.56 -1.88
CA GLY A 26 -7.86 -5.65 -2.75
C GLY A 26 -7.00 -5.04 -3.85
N ALA A 27 -5.78 -4.62 -3.53
CA ALA A 27 -4.86 -4.06 -4.52
C ALA A 27 -4.49 -5.09 -5.59
N PHE A 28 -4.17 -6.32 -5.18
CA PHE A 28 -3.83 -7.38 -6.13
C PHE A 28 -5.03 -7.76 -7.01
N GLU A 29 -6.23 -7.81 -6.46
CA GLU A 29 -7.43 -8.10 -7.23
C GLU A 29 -7.70 -7.03 -8.30
N LEU A 30 -7.51 -5.76 -7.96
CA LEU A 30 -7.70 -4.65 -8.88
C LEU A 30 -6.74 -4.69 -10.07
N MET A 31 -5.57 -5.30 -9.94
CA MET A 31 -4.61 -5.43 -11.05
C MET A 31 -5.22 -6.10 -12.26
N LYS A 32 -6.15 -7.03 -12.06
CA LYS A 32 -6.77 -7.80 -13.14
C LYS A 32 -7.60 -6.94 -14.08
N SER A 33 -8.20 -5.88 -13.56
CA SER A 33 -9.11 -5.02 -14.31
C SER A 33 -8.53 -3.65 -14.63
N ASP A 34 -7.31 -3.36 -14.20
CA ASP A 34 -6.68 -2.05 -14.36
C ASP A 34 -5.19 -2.19 -14.76
N PRO A 35 -4.92 -2.63 -16.00
CA PRO A 35 -3.54 -2.89 -16.42
C PRO A 35 -2.66 -1.63 -16.46
N GLU A 36 -3.24 -0.46 -16.68
CA GLU A 36 -2.47 0.80 -16.70
C GLU A 36 -1.85 1.12 -15.34
N ASN A 37 -2.54 0.75 -14.27
CA ASN A 37 -2.11 1.04 -12.90
C ASN A 37 -1.60 -0.21 -12.17
N ALA A 38 -1.48 -1.34 -12.89
CA ALA A 38 -1.12 -2.61 -12.26
C ALA A 38 0.22 -2.58 -11.51
N ALA A 39 1.22 -1.89 -12.05
CA ALA A 39 2.52 -1.78 -11.39
C ALA A 39 2.42 -1.02 -10.05
N LEU A 40 1.67 0.08 -10.02
CA LEU A 40 1.45 0.84 -8.78
C LEU A 40 0.63 0.03 -7.77
N LEU A 41 -0.40 -0.67 -8.23
CA LEU A 41 -1.22 -1.54 -7.38
C LEU A 41 -0.37 -2.69 -6.81
N PHE A 42 0.52 -3.25 -7.63
CA PHE A 42 1.44 -4.30 -7.18
C PHE A 42 2.36 -3.80 -6.06
N ILE A 43 2.88 -2.59 -6.18
CA ILE A 43 3.73 -1.99 -5.15
C ILE A 43 2.96 -1.82 -3.84
N VAL A 44 1.77 -1.24 -3.89
CA VAL A 44 0.92 -1.07 -2.70
C VAL A 44 0.63 -2.42 -2.05
N GLY A 45 0.19 -3.39 -2.84
CA GLY A 45 -0.12 -4.73 -2.35
C GLY A 45 1.10 -5.44 -1.78
N THR A 46 2.26 -5.30 -2.42
CA THR A 46 3.50 -5.95 -1.98
C THR A 46 3.98 -5.39 -0.65
N ILE A 47 3.95 -4.08 -0.48
CA ILE A 47 4.34 -3.44 0.79
C ILE A 47 3.40 -3.88 1.92
N ALA A 48 2.09 -3.85 1.68
CA ALA A 48 1.10 -4.27 2.67
C ALA A 48 1.25 -5.76 3.03
N LYS A 49 1.50 -6.60 2.04
CA LYS A 49 1.71 -8.04 2.24
C LYS A 49 2.98 -8.32 3.05
N ALA A 50 4.04 -7.57 2.82
CA ALA A 50 5.29 -7.70 3.57
C ALA A 50 5.05 -7.44 5.06
N PHE A 51 4.27 -6.40 5.39
CA PHE A 51 3.88 -6.12 6.77
C PHE A 51 3.13 -7.28 7.40
N VAL A 52 2.13 -7.82 6.69
CA VAL A 52 1.34 -8.97 7.18
C VAL A 52 2.23 -10.18 7.44
N ARG A 53 3.09 -10.55 6.49
CA ARG A 53 3.99 -11.70 6.64
C ARG A 53 4.92 -11.58 7.84
N ARG A 54 5.39 -10.36 8.09
CA ARG A 54 6.35 -10.14 9.18
C ARG A 54 5.71 -10.13 10.56
N TYR A 55 4.47 -9.62 10.66
CA TYR A 55 3.87 -9.32 11.96
C TYR A 55 2.54 -10.02 12.25
N GLU A 56 2.03 -10.87 11.37
CA GLU A 56 0.69 -11.47 11.49
C GLU A 56 0.46 -12.18 12.83
N ASP A 57 1.44 -12.90 13.31
CA ASP A 57 1.33 -13.71 14.52
C ASP A 57 2.01 -13.07 15.73
N GLN A 58 2.25 -11.77 15.69
CA GLN A 58 2.92 -11.04 16.76
C GLN A 58 1.98 -10.07 17.46
N GLU A 59 2.17 -9.90 18.75
CA GLU A 59 1.54 -8.81 19.46
C GLU A 59 2.25 -7.51 19.11
N LEU A 60 1.49 -6.54 18.62
CA LEU A 60 2.01 -5.23 18.23
C LEU A 60 1.41 -4.16 19.12
N THR A 61 2.21 -3.17 19.48
CA THR A 61 1.67 -2.01 20.17
C THR A 61 0.79 -1.21 19.21
N PRO A 62 -0.28 -0.55 19.71
CA PRO A 62 -1.08 0.33 18.87
C PRO A 62 -0.27 1.41 18.18
N GLN A 63 0.72 1.97 18.87
CA GLN A 63 1.60 3.00 18.31
C GLN A 63 2.38 2.48 17.10
N PHE A 64 2.93 1.28 17.18
CA PHE A 64 3.69 0.69 16.09
C PHE A 64 2.83 0.50 14.84
N VAL A 65 1.61 -0.04 15.02
CA VAL A 65 0.69 -0.25 13.90
C VAL A 65 0.20 1.07 13.33
N ASP A 66 -0.02 2.08 14.16
CA ASP A 66 -0.40 3.42 13.70
C ASP A 66 0.70 4.04 12.84
N GLU A 67 1.95 3.92 13.24
CA GLU A 67 3.09 4.41 12.46
C GLU A 67 3.20 3.69 11.12
N ALA A 68 3.02 2.38 11.12
CA ALA A 68 2.99 1.59 9.89
C ALA A 68 1.85 2.02 8.97
N LYS A 69 0.67 2.27 9.54
CA LYS A 69 -0.49 2.75 8.78
C LYS A 69 -0.22 4.12 8.17
N GLN A 70 0.38 5.04 8.93
CA GLN A 70 0.74 6.37 8.42
C GLN A 70 1.72 6.28 7.26
N PHE A 71 2.73 5.41 7.35
CA PHE A 71 3.63 5.18 6.24
C PHE A 71 2.89 4.67 5.01
N MET A 72 2.01 3.68 5.20
CA MET A 72 1.23 3.11 4.09
C MET A 72 0.33 4.16 3.44
N VAL A 73 -0.32 5.00 4.24
CA VAL A 73 -1.15 6.10 3.73
C VAL A 73 -0.31 7.08 2.91
N SER A 74 0.90 7.41 3.35
CA SER A 74 1.79 8.31 2.59
C SER A 74 2.14 7.74 1.22
N VAL A 75 2.38 6.44 1.14
CA VAL A 75 2.61 5.74 -0.14
C VAL A 75 1.36 5.80 -1.01
N ILE A 76 0.20 5.50 -0.43
CA ILE A 76 -1.09 5.48 -1.15
C ILE A 76 -1.41 6.86 -1.75
N VAL A 77 -1.18 7.94 -1.01
CA VAL A 77 -1.42 9.30 -1.52
C VAL A 77 -0.59 9.58 -2.77
N ARG A 78 0.68 9.22 -2.76
CA ARG A 78 1.57 9.38 -3.91
C ARG A 78 1.10 8.54 -5.11
N VAL A 79 0.64 7.31 -4.83
CA VAL A 79 0.13 6.40 -5.86
C VAL A 79 -1.17 6.95 -6.47
N VAL A 80 -2.10 7.42 -5.66
CA VAL A 80 -3.36 8.00 -6.15
C VAL A 80 -3.10 9.21 -7.05
N ASP A 81 -2.20 10.10 -6.65
CA ASP A 81 -1.83 11.26 -7.45
C ASP A 81 -1.20 10.83 -8.78
N ALA A 82 -0.34 9.82 -8.77
CA ALA A 82 0.29 9.30 -9.98
C ALA A 82 -0.71 8.65 -10.93
N MET A 83 -1.70 7.95 -10.40
CA MET A 83 -2.77 7.32 -11.21
C MET A 83 -3.59 8.36 -11.97
N ALA A 84 -3.73 9.56 -11.42
CA ALA A 84 -4.44 10.67 -12.06
C ALA A 84 -3.55 11.46 -13.05
N SER A 85 -2.31 11.03 -13.25
CA SER A 85 -1.32 11.76 -14.04
C SER A 85 -0.94 10.99 -15.33
N THR A 86 0.24 11.25 -15.87
CA THR A 86 0.74 10.68 -17.11
C THR A 86 1.39 9.30 -16.88
N PRO A 87 1.53 8.46 -17.94
CA PRO A 87 2.30 7.21 -17.82
C PRO A 87 3.73 7.42 -17.33
N ALA A 88 4.40 8.49 -17.76
CA ALA A 88 5.74 8.82 -17.32
C ALA A 88 5.79 9.10 -15.80
N GLU A 89 4.79 9.83 -15.30
CA GLU A 89 4.68 10.13 -13.89
C GLU A 89 4.37 8.87 -13.07
N ARG A 90 3.51 8.00 -13.57
CA ARG A 90 3.24 6.71 -12.91
C ARG A 90 4.51 5.87 -12.78
N LEU A 91 5.31 5.80 -13.83
CA LEU A 91 6.57 5.07 -13.82
C LEU A 91 7.56 5.70 -12.83
N ARG A 92 7.67 7.03 -12.81
CA ARG A 92 8.55 7.74 -11.90
C ARG A 92 8.20 7.45 -10.43
N VAL A 93 6.92 7.55 -10.10
CA VAL A 93 6.45 7.30 -8.73
C VAL A 93 6.66 5.84 -8.33
N ALA A 94 6.39 4.89 -9.24
CA ALA A 94 6.62 3.48 -9.00
C ALA A 94 8.10 3.22 -8.63
N GLY A 95 9.02 3.76 -9.41
CA GLY A 95 10.45 3.62 -9.14
C GLY A 95 10.88 4.28 -7.83
N GLU A 96 10.38 5.46 -7.55
CA GLU A 96 10.69 6.21 -6.35
C GLU A 96 10.19 5.50 -5.08
N VAL A 97 8.95 5.03 -5.08
CA VAL A 97 8.37 4.32 -3.94
C VAL A 97 9.07 2.99 -3.72
N ALA A 98 9.31 2.22 -4.79
CA ALA A 98 9.98 0.94 -4.67
C ALA A 98 11.40 1.09 -4.10
N THR A 99 12.14 2.09 -4.56
CA THR A 99 13.50 2.36 -4.08
C THR A 99 13.49 2.80 -2.61
N GLU A 100 12.59 3.67 -2.25
CA GLU A 100 12.45 4.14 -0.87
C GLU A 100 12.10 2.99 0.07
N TYR A 101 11.16 2.14 -0.33
CA TYR A 101 10.76 0.98 0.46
C TYR A 101 11.95 0.04 0.69
N GLU A 102 12.66 -0.32 -0.36
CA GLU A 102 13.77 -1.28 -0.29
C GLU A 102 14.93 -0.77 0.57
N TRP A 103 15.28 0.50 0.43
CA TRP A 103 16.52 1.02 1.01
C TRP A 103 16.35 1.81 2.30
N LYS A 104 15.17 2.34 2.58
CA LYS A 104 14.95 3.24 3.73
C LYS A 104 13.97 2.69 4.77
N VAL A 105 13.08 1.76 4.37
CA VAL A 105 12.07 1.24 5.27
C VAL A 105 12.52 -0.10 5.82
N THR A 106 12.80 -0.15 7.11
CA THR A 106 13.32 -1.36 7.76
C THR A 106 12.29 -2.10 8.61
N SER A 107 11.14 -1.47 8.89
CA SER A 107 10.11 -2.02 9.79
C SER A 107 9.04 -2.86 9.09
N PHE A 108 9.13 -2.98 7.77
CA PHE A 108 8.18 -3.79 6.99
C PHE A 108 8.81 -5.07 6.47
#